data_8d7cd1de6f6f2fea9d566d8c6c3aeea6
#
_entry.id   8d7cd1de6f6f2fea9d566d8c6c3aeea6
#
_cell.length_a   1.000
_cell.length_b   1.000
_cell.length_c   1.000
_cell.angle_alpha   90.00
_cell.angle_beta   90.00
_cell.angle_gamma   90.00
#
_symmetry.space_group_name_H-M   'P 1'
#
loop_
_entity.id
_entity.type
_entity.pdbx_description
1 polymer ?
#
loop_
_entity_poly.entity_id
_entity_poly.type
_entity_poly.pdbx_seq_one_letter_code
_entity_poly.pdbx_strand_id
1 'polypeptide(L)'
;MNQDAINLTVLGLSIAFKPGADMDRVYEAVRLVEERFADQKLRFHGGQTKDILLTFMALGLADDLLQSQKEQADARERVEAMLSKIEGSD
;
A
#
# COMPACT_ATOMS: atom_id res chain seq x y z
N MET A 1 -17.85 -7.05 -26.86
CA MET A 1 -17.40 -6.58 -26.65
C MET A 1 -16.98 -6.21 -25.67
N ASN A 2 -16.67 -6.22 -25.07
CA ASN A 2 -16.46 -5.93 -24.19
C ASN A 2 -15.71 -5.41 -23.73
N GLN A 3 -15.35 -5.18 -23.63
CA GLN A 3 -14.83 -4.75 -23.13
C GLN A 3 -14.65 -3.82 -22.35
N ASP A 4 -14.68 -3.46 -21.86
CA ASP A 4 -14.81 -2.50 -20.80
C ASP A 4 -13.64 -2.49 -19.83
N ALA A 5 -12.52 -3.03 -20.24
CA ALA A 5 -11.32 -2.95 -19.42
C ALA A 5 -10.85 -1.50 -19.37
N ILE A 6 -10.46 -1.07 -18.16
CA ILE A 6 -9.91 0.26 -17.97
C ILE A 6 -8.40 0.14 -17.96
N ASN A 7 -7.74 0.87 -18.86
CA ASN A 7 -6.29 0.79 -18.99
C ASN A 7 -5.63 1.98 -18.30
N LEU A 8 -4.68 1.70 -17.44
CA LEU A 8 -3.90 2.72 -16.75
C LEU A 8 -2.42 2.48 -17.01
N THR A 9 -1.67 3.55 -17.08
CA THR A 9 -0.22 3.46 -17.18
C THR A 9 0.36 3.66 -15.80
N VAL A 10 1.09 2.64 -15.32
CA VAL A 10 1.70 2.67 -14.00
C VAL A 10 3.18 2.36 -14.14
N LEU A 11 4.03 3.30 -13.75
CA LEU A 11 5.49 3.17 -13.86
C LEU A 11 5.92 2.78 -15.27
N GLY A 12 5.21 3.33 -16.25
CA GLY A 12 5.52 3.07 -17.66
C GLY A 12 4.89 1.83 -18.25
N LEU A 13 4.15 1.06 -17.45
CA LEU A 13 3.48 -0.15 -17.93
C LEU A 13 1.99 0.10 -18.09
N SER A 14 1.43 -0.41 -19.18
CA SER A 14 -0.01 -0.33 -19.40
C SER A 14 -0.66 -1.54 -18.74
N ILE A 15 -1.56 -1.29 -17.81
CA ILE A 15 -2.22 -2.35 -17.03
C ILE A 15 -3.73 -2.22 -17.21
N ALA A 16 -4.38 -3.34 -17.48
CA ALA A 16 -5.83 -3.38 -17.68
C ALA A 16 -6.51 -3.86 -16.41
N PHE A 17 -7.56 -3.16 -16.01
CA PHE A 17 -8.36 -3.50 -14.83
C PHE A 17 -9.74 -3.94 -15.28
N LYS A 18 -10.28 -4.93 -14.60
CA LYS A 18 -11.59 -5.47 -14.92
C LYS A 18 -12.70 -4.49 -14.57
N PRO A 19 -13.79 -4.51 -15.31
CA PRO A 19 -14.97 -3.72 -14.94
C PRO A 19 -15.45 -4.12 -13.56
N GLY A 20 -15.93 -3.16 -12.81
CA GLY A 20 -16.42 -3.41 -11.46
C GLY A 20 -15.38 -3.25 -10.36
N ALA A 21 -14.10 -3.04 -10.73
CA ALA A 21 -13.10 -2.72 -9.73
C ALA A 21 -13.43 -1.37 -9.09
N ASP A 22 -13.02 -1.21 -7.83
CA ASP A 22 -13.15 0.07 -7.14
C ASP A 22 -12.10 1.02 -7.71
N MET A 23 -12.46 1.77 -8.72
CA MET A 23 -11.50 2.60 -9.44
C MET A 23 -10.95 3.73 -8.60
N ASP A 24 -11.72 4.24 -7.65
CA ASP A 24 -11.19 5.28 -6.76
C ASP A 24 -10.01 4.74 -5.97
N ARG A 25 -10.16 3.54 -5.44
CA ARG A 25 -9.06 2.90 -4.71
C ARG A 25 -7.89 2.59 -5.63
N VAL A 26 -8.18 2.14 -6.86
CA VAL A 26 -7.12 1.85 -7.83
C VAL A 26 -6.32 3.11 -8.13
N TYR A 27 -7.00 4.23 -8.37
CA TYR A 27 -6.31 5.49 -8.65
C TYR A 27 -5.44 5.93 -7.49
N GLU A 28 -5.94 5.77 -6.27
CA GLU A 28 -5.15 6.11 -5.09
C GLU A 28 -3.93 5.21 -4.96
N ALA A 29 -4.10 3.93 -5.24
CA ALA A 29 -2.98 2.99 -5.18
C ALA A 29 -1.92 3.32 -6.23
N VAL A 30 -2.36 3.66 -7.44
CA VAL A 30 -1.44 4.04 -8.51
C VAL A 30 -0.65 5.28 -8.10
N ARG A 31 -1.33 6.28 -7.53
CA ARG A 31 -0.65 7.50 -7.11
C ARG A 31 0.39 7.19 -6.03
N LEU A 32 0.04 6.35 -5.08
CA LEU A 32 0.96 5.98 -4.01
C LEU A 32 2.21 5.28 -4.56
N VAL A 33 2.00 4.36 -5.49
CA VAL A 33 3.11 3.64 -6.11
C VAL A 33 4.02 4.60 -6.86
N GLU A 34 3.44 5.53 -7.63
CA GLU A 34 4.23 6.50 -8.38
C GLU A 34 5.04 7.40 -7.46
N GLU A 35 4.43 7.85 -6.37
CA GLU A 35 5.12 8.70 -5.40
C GLU A 35 6.25 7.97 -4.71
N ARG A 36 6.00 6.72 -4.31
CA ARG A 36 7.03 5.92 -3.64
C ARG A 36 8.20 5.64 -4.56
N PHE A 37 7.91 5.38 -5.82
CA PHE A 37 8.96 5.12 -6.79
C PHE A 37 9.82 6.37 -7.01
N ALA A 38 9.19 7.55 -7.11
CA ALA A 38 9.91 8.80 -7.27
C ALA A 38 10.81 9.06 -6.06
N ASP A 39 10.32 8.78 -4.85
CA ASP A 39 11.12 8.94 -3.64
C ASP A 39 12.35 8.03 -3.66
N GLN A 40 12.19 6.79 -4.11
CA GLN A 40 13.31 5.87 -4.19
C GLN A 40 14.37 6.39 -5.16
N LYS A 41 13.96 6.92 -6.29
CA LYS A 41 14.90 7.48 -7.26
C LYS A 41 15.72 8.61 -6.65
N LEU A 42 15.07 9.46 -5.86
CA LEU A 42 15.76 10.56 -5.21
C LEU A 42 16.77 10.05 -4.18
N ARG A 43 16.44 9.01 -3.45
CA ARG A 43 17.31 8.48 -2.41
C ARG A 43 18.58 7.86 -2.96
N PHE A 44 18.52 7.27 -4.13
CA PHE A 44 19.66 6.53 -4.68
C PHE A 44 20.54 7.34 -5.61
N HIS A 45 20.22 8.59 -5.85
CA HIS A 45 21.08 9.51 -6.62
C HIS A 45 21.48 8.99 -7.99
N GLY A 46 20.63 8.15 -8.61
CA GLY A 46 20.90 7.66 -9.94
C GLY A 46 21.75 6.41 -9.96
N GLY A 47 21.91 5.84 -11.14
CA GLY A 47 22.75 4.64 -11.30
C GLY A 47 22.10 3.34 -10.91
N GLN A 48 20.89 3.36 -10.36
CA GLN A 48 20.21 2.14 -9.95
C GLN A 48 19.27 1.68 -11.06
N THR A 49 19.17 0.37 -11.23
CA THR A 49 18.23 -0.19 -12.20
C THR A 49 16.80 -0.04 -11.65
N LYS A 50 15.85 -0.09 -12.59
CA LYS A 50 14.45 -0.03 -12.20
C LYS A 50 14.08 -1.19 -11.27
N ASP A 51 14.64 -2.37 -11.53
CA ASP A 51 14.36 -3.55 -10.70
C ASP A 51 14.79 -3.33 -9.26
N ILE A 52 15.97 -2.74 -9.06
CA ILE A 52 16.44 -2.44 -7.70
C ILE A 52 15.52 -1.44 -7.02
N LEU A 53 15.13 -0.39 -7.73
CA LEU A 53 14.24 0.63 -7.18
C LEU A 53 12.88 0.03 -6.82
N LEU A 54 12.34 -0.83 -7.68
CA LEU A 54 11.06 -1.49 -7.41
C LEU A 54 11.15 -2.42 -6.21
N THR A 55 12.28 -3.12 -6.06
CA THR A 55 12.47 -4.02 -4.93
C THR A 55 12.47 -3.25 -3.62
N PHE A 56 13.23 -2.15 -3.55
CA PHE A 56 13.24 -1.34 -2.33
C PHE A 56 11.89 -0.69 -2.06
N MET A 57 11.18 -0.27 -3.12
CA MET A 57 9.85 0.26 -2.94
C MET A 57 8.90 -0.78 -2.35
N ALA A 58 8.96 -2.00 -2.89
CA ALA A 58 8.12 -3.09 -2.39
C ALA A 58 8.41 -3.40 -0.94
N LEU A 59 9.70 -3.42 -0.56
CA LEU A 59 10.07 -3.65 0.83
C LEU A 59 9.55 -2.55 1.74
N GLY A 60 9.63 -1.30 1.28
CA GLY A 60 9.12 -0.18 2.06
C GLY A 60 7.61 -0.24 2.26
N LEU A 61 6.88 -0.60 1.20
CA LEU A 61 5.43 -0.75 1.30
C LEU A 61 5.06 -1.91 2.23
N ALA A 62 5.80 -3.01 2.14
CA ALA A 62 5.56 -4.15 3.02
C ALA A 62 5.84 -3.79 4.48
N ASP A 63 6.90 -3.01 4.72
CA ASP A 63 7.22 -2.57 6.08
C ASP A 63 6.11 -1.68 6.63
N ASP A 64 5.60 -0.76 5.81
CA ASP A 64 4.50 0.09 6.24
C ASP A 64 3.26 -0.74 6.56
N LEU A 65 2.99 -1.77 5.77
CA LEU A 65 1.84 -2.63 6.02
C LEU A 65 2.01 -3.40 7.32
N LEU A 66 3.20 -3.95 7.56
CA LEU A 66 3.47 -4.67 8.79
C LEU A 66 3.35 -3.75 10.01
N GLN A 67 3.83 -2.52 9.90
CA GLN A 67 3.72 -1.55 10.97
C GLN A 67 2.26 -1.21 11.24
N SER A 68 1.47 -1.03 10.20
CA SER A 68 0.04 -0.76 10.34
C SER A 68 -0.68 -1.92 11.03
N GLN A 69 -0.35 -3.14 10.63
CA GLN A 69 -0.96 -4.33 11.23
C GLN A 69 -0.61 -4.43 12.72
N LYS A 70 0.64 -4.11 13.06
CA LYS A 70 1.06 -4.13 14.45
C LYS A 70 0.29 -3.09 15.27
N GLU A 71 0.15 -1.89 14.72
CA GLU A 71 -0.58 -0.83 15.40
C GLU A 71 -2.03 -1.19 15.62
N GLN A 72 -2.65 -1.87 14.64
CA GLN A 72 -4.02 -2.33 14.80
C GLN A 72 -4.14 -3.39 15.88
N ALA A 73 -3.19 -4.32 15.93
CA ALA A 73 -3.18 -5.37 16.94
C ALA A 73 -2.99 -4.75 18.34
N ASP A 74 -2.06 -3.81 18.47
CA ASP A 74 -1.81 -3.14 19.74
C ASP A 74 -3.04 -2.37 20.21
N ALA A 75 -3.72 -1.69 19.28
CA ALA A 75 -4.93 -0.94 19.63
C ALA A 75 -6.04 -1.90 20.08
N ARG A 76 -6.18 -3.03 19.40
CA ARG A 76 -7.17 -4.03 19.78
C ARG A 76 -6.88 -4.59 21.17
N GLU A 77 -5.63 -4.89 21.45
CA GLU A 77 -5.22 -5.38 22.75
C GLU A 77 -5.55 -4.37 23.85
N ARG A 78 -5.30 -3.09 23.59
CA ARG A 78 -5.60 -2.05 24.56
C ARG A 78 -7.10 -1.94 24.83
N VAL A 79 -7.91 -2.05 23.77
CA VAL A 79 -9.36 -2.02 23.95
C VAL A 79 -9.83 -3.23 24.73
N GLU A 80 -9.31 -4.41 24.40
CA GLU A 80 -9.68 -5.63 25.14
C GLU A 80 -9.26 -5.55 26.59
N ALA A 81 -8.08 -5.00 26.87
CA ALA A 81 -7.63 -4.83 28.24
C ALA A 81 -8.52 -3.89 29.00
N MET A 82 -8.97 -2.80 28.37
CA MET A 82 -9.88 -1.84 28.98
C MET A 82 -11.23 -2.48 29.28
N LEU A 83 -11.76 -3.26 28.33
CA LEU A 83 -13.04 -3.94 28.52
C LEU A 83 -12.93 -4.98 29.65
N SER A 84 -11.85 -5.75 29.66
CA SER A 84 -11.62 -6.73 30.71
C SER A 84 -11.55 -6.09 32.08
N LYS A 85 -10.90 -4.93 32.16
CA LYS A 85 -10.76 -4.19 33.42
C LYS A 85 -12.13 -3.71 33.91
N ILE A 86 -12.95 -3.22 32.97
CA ILE A 86 -14.28 -2.75 33.34
C ILE A 86 -15.13 -3.91 33.83
N GLU A 87 -15.09 -5.03 33.12
CA GLU A 87 -15.88 -6.21 33.48
C GLU A 87 -15.43 -6.81 34.82
N GLY A 88 -14.14 -6.69 35.09
CA GLY A 88 -13.60 -7.26 36.31
C GLY A 88 -13.65 -6.37 37.54
N SER A 89 -14.24 -5.19 37.42
CA SER A 89 -14.24 -4.22 38.52
C SER A 89 -15.53 -4.24 39.30
N ASP A 90 -16.15 -5.34 39.41
CA ASP A 90 -17.38 -5.46 40.19
C ASP A 90 -17.15 -5.19 41.66
#